data_dab7912ba9dda04e76b908300f74a5ac
#
_entry.id   dab7912ba9dda04e76b908300f74a5ac
#
_cell.length_a   1.000
_cell.length_b   1.000
_cell.length_c   1.000
_cell.angle_alpha   90.00
_cell.angle_beta   90.00
_cell.angle_gamma   90.00
#
_symmetry.space_group_name_H-M   'P 1'
#
loop_
_entity.id
_entity.type
_entity.pdbx_description
1 polymer ?
#
loop_
_entity_poly.entity_id
_entity_poly.type
_entity_poly.pdbx_seq_one_letter_code
_entity_poly.pdbx_strand_id
1 'polypeptide(L)'
;MILILEPDTDPRGDDYARLMAKLEALPGVRVRVHRETGEQQVLTEVYLVGDTSVLSVDEMSALPCVDRVIRVSEPYRILGRHKDRTRSTEFDYNGVRFGQDNLHVFAGLCAVDTREHVELTFRALRDNAQVCARMGAYKPRTSPYSFQGHGRECLPWVFELAGKYDMRVIAMEVTHESHVGEIVEALEAAGNPVGVMLQIGTRNTQNFELLKAVGRQTRFPVLFKRGFGITLDESLNAAEYLASEGNRRVIFGLRGMKTNMGDPHRNLVDFAHIPVVKRLTRMPVCIDPSHSVGSRALAPDGIPDLVHAAAQGVVAGANMVLADFHPAPKKALVDGAQALRLEELPYFLEDIAIARHAYERRAELARRYAGTISA
;
A
#
# COMPACT_ATOMS: atom_id res chain seq x y z
N MET A 1 4.86 7.97 25.79
CA MET A 1 6.06 7.11 25.72
C MET A 1 6.44 6.77 27.15
N ILE A 2 6.93 5.57 27.41
CA ILE A 2 7.37 5.14 28.73
C ILE A 2 8.81 4.67 28.58
N LEU A 3 9.71 5.20 29.39
CA LEU A 3 11.09 4.71 29.52
C LEU A 3 11.15 3.84 30.77
N ILE A 4 11.66 2.63 30.63
CA ILE A 4 11.97 1.75 31.76
C ILE A 4 13.44 1.88 32.04
N LEU A 5 13.79 2.20 33.26
CA LEU A 5 15.19 2.38 33.64
C LEU A 5 15.80 1.06 34.10
N GLU A 6 17.11 0.99 33.98
CA GLU A 6 17.90 -0.14 34.53
C GLU A 6 17.62 -0.29 36.03
N PRO A 7 17.48 -1.54 36.53
CA PRO A 7 17.07 -1.79 37.93
C PRO A 7 17.96 -1.13 38.97
N ASP A 8 19.26 -0.99 38.69
CA ASP A 8 20.27 -0.46 39.61
C ASP A 8 20.48 1.04 39.46
N THR A 9 19.59 1.73 38.70
CA THR A 9 19.69 3.20 38.52
C THR A 9 19.55 3.94 39.86
N ASP A 10 20.62 4.61 40.26
CA ASP A 10 20.57 5.49 41.43
C ASP A 10 19.90 6.84 41.11
N PRO A 11 18.75 7.18 41.73
CA PRO A 11 18.06 8.44 41.50
C PRO A 11 18.85 9.68 41.90
N ARG A 12 19.95 9.52 42.65
CA ARG A 12 20.84 10.60 43.05
C ARG A 12 22.13 10.65 42.20
N GLY A 13 22.27 9.68 41.27
CA GLY A 13 23.45 9.60 40.41
C GLY A 13 23.41 10.62 39.27
N ASP A 14 24.59 10.93 38.73
CA ASP A 14 24.76 11.90 37.64
C ASP A 14 24.07 11.49 36.35
N ASP A 15 24.02 10.19 36.07
CA ASP A 15 23.35 9.66 34.88
C ASP A 15 21.84 9.86 34.91
N TYR A 16 21.21 9.61 36.06
CA TYR A 16 19.81 9.90 36.27
C TYR A 16 19.51 11.39 36.18
N ALA A 17 20.36 12.23 36.79
CA ALA A 17 20.19 13.68 36.73
C ALA A 17 20.28 14.21 35.28
N ARG A 18 21.23 13.69 34.49
CA ARG A 18 21.36 14.03 33.05
C ARG A 18 20.16 13.55 32.22
N LEU A 19 19.67 12.34 32.48
CA LEU A 19 18.47 11.82 31.85
C LEU A 19 17.27 12.74 32.11
N MET A 20 16.99 13.04 33.39
CA MET A 20 15.85 13.86 33.77
C MET A 20 15.93 15.28 33.20
N ALA A 21 17.10 15.93 33.26
CA ALA A 21 17.30 17.24 32.66
C ALA A 21 17.01 17.27 31.16
N LYS A 22 17.42 16.23 30.43
CA LYS A 22 17.15 16.10 29.00
C LYS A 22 15.66 15.89 28.72
N LEU A 23 14.96 15.03 29.49
CA LEU A 23 13.56 14.76 29.31
C LEU A 23 12.66 15.95 29.69
N GLU A 24 12.98 16.67 30.73
CA GLU A 24 12.26 17.88 31.20
C GLU A 24 12.41 19.06 30.24
N ALA A 25 13.50 19.10 29.47
CA ALA A 25 13.73 20.11 28.44
C ALA A 25 12.90 19.88 27.16
N LEU A 26 12.20 18.76 27.04
CA LEU A 26 11.41 18.44 25.82
C LEU A 26 10.14 19.34 25.75
N PRO A 27 9.95 20.08 24.66
CA PRO A 27 8.82 20.99 24.52
C PRO A 27 7.50 20.22 24.43
N GLY A 28 6.48 20.66 25.16
CA GLY A 28 5.14 20.06 25.10
C GLY A 28 5.00 18.67 25.75
N VAL A 29 6.03 18.21 26.45
CA VAL A 29 6.07 16.93 27.15
C VAL A 29 6.12 17.16 28.67
N ARG A 30 5.28 16.47 29.40
CA ARG A 30 5.33 16.40 30.85
C ARG A 30 5.94 15.08 31.27
N VAL A 31 6.95 15.14 32.14
CA VAL A 31 7.62 13.97 32.69
C VAL A 31 6.94 13.57 34.00
N ARG A 32 6.67 12.28 34.18
CA ARG A 32 6.20 11.68 35.43
C ARG A 32 7.03 10.44 35.71
N VAL A 33 7.52 10.30 36.92
CA VAL A 33 8.28 9.13 37.37
C VAL A 33 7.37 8.27 38.26
N HIS A 34 7.33 6.99 37.99
CA HIS A 34 6.72 5.97 38.85
C HIS A 34 7.80 4.97 39.26
N ARG A 35 7.84 4.64 40.56
CA ARG A 35 8.81 3.72 41.11
C ARG A 35 8.10 2.69 41.96
N GLU A 36 8.30 1.42 41.63
CA GLU A 36 7.74 0.28 42.36
C GLU A 36 8.88 -0.58 42.89
N THR A 37 8.81 -0.92 44.18
CA THR A 37 9.83 -1.76 44.84
C THR A 37 9.31 -3.19 44.91
N GLY A 38 9.87 -4.08 44.14
CA GLY A 38 9.63 -5.50 44.20
C GLY A 38 10.55 -6.20 45.20
N GLU A 39 10.38 -7.52 45.35
CA GLU A 39 11.21 -8.31 46.27
C GLU A 39 12.67 -8.45 45.83
N GLN A 40 12.93 -8.41 44.51
CA GLN A 40 14.27 -8.65 43.96
C GLN A 40 14.87 -7.43 43.25
N GLN A 41 14.04 -6.48 42.79
CA GLN A 41 14.50 -5.30 42.05
C GLN A 41 13.52 -4.14 42.19
N VAL A 42 14.02 -2.95 41.87
CA VAL A 42 13.20 -1.75 41.78
C VAL A 42 12.88 -1.47 40.32
N LEU A 43 11.58 -1.38 39.96
CA LEU A 43 11.13 -0.92 38.66
C LEU A 43 10.95 0.58 38.70
N THR A 44 11.68 1.30 37.84
CA THR A 44 11.50 2.74 37.64
C THR A 44 11.00 3.00 36.22
N GLU A 45 9.81 3.59 36.11
CA GLU A 45 9.17 3.97 34.86
C GLU A 45 9.09 5.49 34.75
N VAL A 46 9.56 6.04 33.62
CA VAL A 46 9.47 7.46 33.31
C VAL A 46 8.44 7.65 32.21
N TYR A 47 7.30 8.24 32.55
CA TYR A 47 6.21 8.53 31.64
C TYR A 47 6.43 9.90 30.98
N LEU A 48 6.54 9.92 29.66
CA LEU A 48 6.49 11.11 28.85
C LEU A 48 5.07 11.33 28.35
N VAL A 49 4.38 12.31 28.94
CA VAL A 49 2.96 12.62 28.66
C VAL A 49 2.87 13.91 27.86
N GLY A 50 2.32 13.85 26.67
CA GLY A 50 2.22 14.97 25.73
C GLY A 50 2.46 14.52 24.31
N ASP A 51 2.84 15.44 23.43
CA ASP A 51 3.19 15.08 22.06
C ASP A 51 4.60 14.48 22.01
N THR A 52 4.65 13.15 22.08
CA THR A 52 5.89 12.38 21.93
C THR A 52 6.12 11.92 20.49
N SER A 53 5.42 12.50 19.52
CA SER A 53 5.46 12.09 18.12
C SER A 53 6.83 12.26 17.47
N VAL A 54 7.49 13.33 17.82
CA VAL A 54 8.81 13.69 17.29
C VAL A 54 9.97 12.96 17.96
N LEU A 55 9.72 12.23 19.05
CA LEU A 55 10.77 11.51 19.77
C LEU A 55 11.05 10.15 19.10
N SER A 56 12.31 9.89 18.78
CA SER A 56 12.75 8.58 18.30
C SER A 56 12.85 7.58 19.45
N VAL A 57 12.40 6.33 19.23
CA VAL A 57 12.60 5.23 20.18
C VAL A 57 14.08 4.94 20.34
N ASP A 58 14.84 4.94 19.23
CA ASP A 58 16.27 4.64 19.23
C ASP A 58 17.06 5.71 20.00
N GLU A 59 16.74 7.00 19.78
CA GLU A 59 17.37 8.10 20.53
C GLU A 59 17.05 8.05 22.03
N MET A 60 15.83 7.69 22.39
CA MET A 60 15.44 7.55 23.80
C MET A 60 16.07 6.32 24.46
N SER A 61 16.20 5.21 23.72
CA SER A 61 16.86 4.00 24.20
C SER A 61 18.37 4.16 24.37
N ALA A 62 18.98 5.08 23.63
CA ALA A 62 20.42 5.40 23.77
C ALA A 62 20.75 6.32 24.95
N LEU A 63 19.74 6.77 25.72
CA LEU A 63 19.97 7.60 26.90
C LEU A 63 20.55 6.81 28.06
N PRO A 64 21.38 7.43 28.93
CA PRO A 64 21.92 6.72 30.08
C PRO A 64 20.81 6.22 31.01
N CYS A 65 21.02 5.10 31.65
CA CYS A 65 20.10 4.42 32.57
C CYS A 65 18.81 3.88 31.94
N VAL A 66 18.62 3.96 30.62
CA VAL A 66 17.42 3.44 29.96
C VAL A 66 17.65 2.00 29.52
N ASP A 67 16.93 1.05 30.14
CA ASP A 67 16.89 -0.35 29.74
C ASP A 67 16.11 -0.54 28.44
N ARG A 68 14.88 0.03 28.39
CA ARG A 68 14.03 -0.04 27.19
C ARG A 68 13.01 1.09 27.14
N VAL A 69 12.52 1.33 25.91
CA VAL A 69 11.49 2.34 25.65
C VAL A 69 10.23 1.67 25.12
N ILE A 70 9.08 1.98 25.73
CA ILE A 70 7.76 1.53 25.29
C ILE A 70 7.03 2.73 24.69
N ARG A 71 6.77 2.66 23.38
CA ARG A 71 5.92 3.64 22.73
C ARG A 71 4.46 3.28 22.98
N VAL A 72 3.77 4.08 23.77
CA VAL A 72 2.34 3.89 24.07
C VAL A 72 1.45 4.35 22.91
N SER A 73 1.94 5.28 22.07
CA SER A 73 1.24 5.67 20.83
C SER A 73 1.50 4.61 19.75
N GLU A 74 0.43 4.10 19.18
CA GLU A 74 0.53 3.13 18.10
C GLU A 74 1.23 3.72 16.86
N PRO A 75 1.94 2.90 16.06
CA PRO A 75 2.45 3.30 14.76
C PRO A 75 1.29 3.67 13.81
N TYR A 76 1.57 4.29 12.66
CA TYR A 76 0.58 4.72 11.64
C TYR A 76 -0.54 5.59 12.21
N ARG A 77 -0.20 6.73 12.81
CA ARG A 77 -1.12 7.60 13.55
C ARG A 77 -2.31 8.09 12.75
N ILE A 78 -2.09 8.41 11.46
CA ILE A 78 -3.11 8.96 10.55
C ILE A 78 -3.85 7.83 9.85
N LEU A 79 -3.12 6.81 9.35
CA LEU A 79 -3.69 5.69 8.61
C LEU A 79 -4.17 4.55 9.50
N GLY A 80 -3.72 4.50 10.75
CA GLY A 80 -4.06 3.46 11.71
C GLY A 80 -5.51 3.51 12.16
N ARG A 81 -6.05 2.34 12.51
CA ARG A 81 -7.42 2.20 13.00
C ARG A 81 -7.55 2.57 14.48
N HIS A 82 -6.51 2.34 15.27
CA HIS A 82 -6.45 2.60 16.72
C HIS A 82 -7.66 2.07 17.47
N LYS A 83 -8.28 2.91 18.32
CA LYS A 83 -9.49 2.56 19.10
C LYS A 83 -10.78 2.60 18.29
N ASP A 84 -10.78 3.31 17.15
CA ASP A 84 -11.94 3.43 16.28
C ASP A 84 -11.97 2.28 15.26
N ARG A 85 -12.62 1.19 15.67
CA ARG A 85 -12.74 -0.03 14.85
C ARG A 85 -13.77 0.11 13.70
N THR A 86 -14.57 1.16 13.69
CA THR A 86 -15.70 1.32 12.75
C THR A 86 -15.35 2.12 11.51
N ARG A 87 -14.41 3.06 11.59
CA ARG A 87 -14.01 3.92 10.48
C ARG A 87 -13.09 3.22 9.50
N SER A 88 -13.38 3.36 8.21
CA SER A 88 -12.47 3.08 7.08
C SER A 88 -12.12 4.37 6.33
N THR A 89 -11.05 4.35 5.58
CA THR A 89 -10.74 5.41 4.62
C THR A 89 -11.64 5.23 3.42
N GLU A 90 -12.48 6.23 3.16
CA GLU A 90 -13.36 6.29 2.00
C GLU A 90 -13.15 7.63 1.29
N PHE A 91 -13.14 7.59 -0.02
CA PHE A 91 -13.04 8.79 -0.83
C PHE A 91 -13.62 8.58 -2.23
N ASP A 92 -14.18 9.66 -2.78
CA ASP A 92 -14.60 9.71 -4.17
C ASP A 92 -13.50 10.36 -5.00
N TYR A 93 -13.18 9.77 -6.15
CA TYR A 93 -12.22 10.32 -7.07
C TYR A 93 -12.64 10.08 -8.51
N ASN A 94 -12.82 11.16 -9.26
CA ASN A 94 -13.27 11.18 -10.65
C ASN A 94 -14.49 10.26 -10.93
N GLY A 95 -15.49 10.31 -10.03
CA GLY A 95 -16.73 9.54 -10.13
C GLY A 95 -16.62 8.06 -9.72
N VAL A 96 -15.49 7.66 -9.13
CA VAL A 96 -15.28 6.32 -8.57
C VAL A 96 -15.11 6.43 -7.06
N ARG A 97 -15.93 5.67 -6.30
CA ARG A 97 -15.81 5.60 -4.85
C ARG A 97 -14.85 4.48 -4.45
N PHE A 98 -13.88 4.81 -3.62
CA PHE A 98 -12.91 3.87 -3.03
C PHE A 98 -13.15 3.73 -1.54
N GLY A 99 -13.17 2.48 -1.04
CA GLY A 99 -13.38 2.16 0.36
C GLY A 99 -13.13 0.70 0.66
N GLN A 100 -13.43 0.27 1.89
CA GLN A 100 -13.31 -1.13 2.28
C GLN A 100 -14.56 -1.98 1.97
N ASP A 101 -15.61 -1.39 1.47
CA ASP A 101 -16.91 -2.00 1.14
C ASP A 101 -17.08 -2.35 -0.35
N ASN A 102 -16.21 -1.83 -1.21
CA ASN A 102 -16.28 -2.06 -2.66
C ASN A 102 -15.05 -2.83 -3.20
N LEU A 103 -15.10 -3.15 -4.48
CA LEU A 103 -14.04 -3.83 -5.22
C LEU A 103 -13.93 -3.23 -6.62
N HIS A 104 -12.71 -2.87 -7.03
CA HIS A 104 -12.41 -2.38 -8.37
C HIS A 104 -11.32 -3.22 -9.04
N VAL A 105 -11.45 -3.49 -10.33
CA VAL A 105 -10.42 -4.13 -11.14
C VAL A 105 -9.71 -3.07 -11.96
N PHE A 106 -8.38 -3.02 -11.83
CA PHE A 106 -7.48 -2.20 -12.60
C PHE A 106 -6.65 -3.10 -13.51
N ALA A 107 -7.19 -3.40 -14.66
CA ALA A 107 -6.53 -4.21 -15.67
C ALA A 107 -5.82 -3.33 -16.71
N GLY A 108 -4.75 -3.83 -17.32
CA GLY A 108 -4.07 -3.13 -18.39
C GLY A 108 -2.56 -3.35 -18.46
N LEU A 109 -1.87 -2.44 -19.14
CA LEU A 109 -0.46 -2.59 -19.49
C LEU A 109 0.45 -2.33 -18.28
N CYS A 110 1.32 -3.31 -17.97
CA CYS A 110 2.37 -3.12 -16.97
C CYS A 110 3.30 -1.98 -17.34
N ALA A 111 3.68 -1.91 -18.61
CA ALA A 111 4.29 -0.73 -19.23
C ALA A 111 3.57 -0.42 -20.54
N VAL A 112 3.31 0.84 -20.77
CA VAL A 112 2.83 1.34 -22.05
C VAL A 112 3.90 1.07 -23.09
N ASP A 113 3.55 0.40 -24.19
CA ASP A 113 4.46 0.09 -25.29
C ASP A 113 4.07 0.78 -26.60
N THR A 114 2.84 0.57 -27.11
CA THR A 114 2.36 1.23 -28.32
C THR A 114 1.00 1.90 -28.11
N ARG A 115 0.73 2.95 -28.88
CA ARG A 115 -0.58 3.62 -28.90
C ARG A 115 -1.71 2.63 -29.26
N GLU A 116 -1.46 1.74 -30.21
CA GLU A 116 -2.41 0.70 -30.62
C GLU A 116 -2.76 -0.25 -29.46
N HIS A 117 -1.76 -0.72 -28.72
CA HIS A 117 -1.99 -1.62 -27.57
C HIS A 117 -2.77 -0.94 -26.45
N VAL A 118 -2.54 0.34 -26.19
CA VAL A 118 -3.34 1.12 -25.24
C VAL A 118 -4.77 1.26 -25.71
N GLU A 119 -4.98 1.57 -27.00
CA GLU A 119 -6.32 1.70 -27.57
C GLU A 119 -7.10 0.39 -27.52
N LEU A 120 -6.48 -0.73 -27.90
CA LEU A 120 -7.09 -2.06 -27.78
C LEU A 120 -7.46 -2.39 -26.33
N THR A 121 -6.60 -2.05 -25.39
CA THR A 121 -6.82 -2.30 -23.96
C THR A 121 -7.99 -1.47 -23.42
N PHE A 122 -8.03 -0.17 -23.70
CA PHE A 122 -9.14 0.67 -23.25
C PHE A 122 -10.48 0.29 -23.90
N ARG A 123 -10.47 -0.12 -25.17
CA ARG A 123 -11.65 -0.66 -25.84
C ARG A 123 -12.16 -1.91 -25.12
N ALA A 124 -11.30 -2.89 -24.85
CA ALA A 124 -11.67 -4.11 -24.16
C ALA A 124 -12.21 -3.81 -22.74
N LEU A 125 -11.63 -2.88 -22.01
CA LEU A 125 -12.11 -2.47 -20.70
C LEU A 125 -13.51 -1.85 -20.79
N ARG A 126 -13.72 -0.89 -21.68
CA ARG A 126 -15.03 -0.26 -21.90
C ARG A 126 -16.10 -1.28 -22.30
N ASP A 127 -15.76 -2.18 -23.22
CA ASP A 127 -16.70 -3.19 -23.72
C ASP A 127 -17.10 -4.22 -22.64
N ASN A 128 -16.30 -4.30 -21.55
CA ASN A 128 -16.59 -5.07 -20.33
C ASN A 128 -17.03 -4.18 -19.14
N ALA A 129 -17.54 -2.97 -19.41
CA ALA A 129 -18.03 -2.03 -18.40
C ALA A 129 -17.01 -1.68 -17.31
N GLN A 130 -15.71 -1.76 -17.60
CA GLN A 130 -14.66 -1.35 -16.69
C GLN A 130 -14.29 0.11 -16.95
N VAL A 131 -14.21 0.89 -15.89
CA VAL A 131 -13.88 2.32 -15.93
C VAL A 131 -12.52 2.63 -15.29
N CYS A 132 -11.84 1.61 -14.77
CA CYS A 132 -10.54 1.72 -14.15
C CYS A 132 -9.50 0.92 -14.94
N ALA A 133 -8.29 1.47 -15.07
CA ALA A 133 -7.20 0.85 -15.82
C ALA A 133 -5.86 1.01 -15.09
N ARG A 134 -4.86 0.22 -15.51
CA ARG A 134 -3.45 0.53 -15.23
C ARG A 134 -2.71 0.80 -16.53
N MET A 135 -1.85 1.82 -16.52
CA MET A 135 -0.98 2.17 -17.65
C MET A 135 0.35 2.68 -17.11
N GLY A 136 1.40 1.87 -17.23
CA GLY A 136 2.73 2.22 -16.70
C GLY A 136 3.51 3.07 -17.67
N ALA A 137 3.54 4.38 -17.52
CA ALA A 137 4.37 5.29 -18.31
C ALA A 137 5.85 5.22 -17.89
N TYR A 138 6.12 5.11 -16.61
CA TYR A 138 7.44 5.05 -16.00
C TYR A 138 7.68 3.67 -15.39
N LYS A 139 8.87 3.10 -15.57
CA LYS A 139 9.18 1.74 -15.08
C LYS A 139 10.55 1.69 -14.39
N PRO A 140 10.59 1.43 -13.06
CA PRO A 140 11.85 1.15 -12.38
C PRO A 140 12.33 -0.24 -12.77
N ARG A 141 13.57 -0.33 -13.27
CA ARG A 141 14.15 -1.61 -13.69
C ARG A 141 15.40 -1.93 -12.88
N THR A 142 15.64 -3.22 -12.68
CA THR A 142 16.87 -3.68 -12.01
C THR A 142 18.10 -3.46 -12.89
N SER A 143 17.95 -3.60 -14.22
CA SER A 143 19.02 -3.34 -15.18
C SER A 143 18.80 -1.97 -15.85
N PRO A 144 19.82 -1.13 -15.96
CA PRO A 144 19.74 0.16 -16.66
C PRO A 144 19.54 0.01 -18.18
N TYR A 145 19.83 -1.18 -18.73
CA TYR A 145 19.66 -1.49 -20.14
C TYR A 145 18.26 -1.97 -20.51
N SER A 146 17.41 -2.23 -19.51
CA SER A 146 16.02 -2.62 -19.74
C SER A 146 15.16 -1.41 -20.08
N PHE A 147 14.05 -1.63 -20.80
CA PHE A 147 13.08 -0.58 -21.12
C PHE A 147 12.56 0.12 -19.86
N GLN A 148 12.73 1.43 -19.77
CA GLN A 148 12.41 2.26 -18.60
C GLN A 148 10.99 2.87 -18.65
N GLY A 149 10.21 2.57 -19.68
CA GLY A 149 8.95 3.25 -20.00
C GLY A 149 9.17 4.38 -21.02
N HIS A 150 8.09 4.83 -21.65
CA HIS A 150 8.12 6.00 -22.52
C HIS A 150 8.09 7.33 -21.76
N GLY A 151 7.80 7.27 -20.45
CA GLY A 151 7.77 8.46 -19.60
C GLY A 151 6.78 9.52 -20.11
N ARG A 152 7.20 10.78 -20.04
CA ARG A 152 6.39 11.94 -20.44
C ARG A 152 5.87 11.84 -21.89
N GLU A 153 6.59 11.21 -22.80
CA GLU A 153 6.24 11.16 -24.21
C GLU A 153 4.91 10.44 -24.48
N CYS A 154 4.55 9.43 -23.68
CA CYS A 154 3.32 8.69 -23.89
C CYS A 154 2.09 9.32 -23.19
N LEU A 155 2.26 10.22 -22.24
CA LEU A 155 1.15 10.76 -21.44
C LEU A 155 0.06 11.43 -22.29
N PRO A 156 0.37 12.30 -23.28
CA PRO A 156 -0.65 13.01 -24.06
C PRO A 156 -1.61 12.05 -24.75
N TRP A 157 -1.09 11.04 -25.43
CA TRP A 157 -1.94 10.11 -26.20
C TRP A 157 -2.56 9.01 -25.31
N VAL A 158 -1.97 8.68 -24.16
CA VAL A 158 -2.62 7.82 -23.17
C VAL A 158 -3.85 8.52 -22.60
N PHE A 159 -3.77 9.81 -22.26
CA PHE A 159 -4.89 10.57 -21.72
C PHE A 159 -5.95 10.88 -22.77
N GLU A 160 -5.57 11.18 -24.01
CA GLU A 160 -6.49 11.31 -25.14
C GLU A 160 -7.33 10.04 -25.33
N LEU A 161 -6.67 8.88 -25.38
CA LEU A 161 -7.35 7.58 -25.52
C LEU A 161 -8.21 7.25 -24.30
N ALA A 162 -7.75 7.60 -23.08
CA ALA A 162 -8.54 7.42 -21.88
C ALA A 162 -9.86 8.20 -21.94
N GLY A 163 -9.83 9.44 -22.41
CA GLY A 163 -11.04 10.24 -22.64
C GLY A 163 -11.93 9.63 -23.71
N LYS A 164 -11.36 9.18 -24.83
CA LYS A 164 -12.10 8.53 -25.93
C LYS A 164 -12.86 7.27 -25.49
N TYR A 165 -12.35 6.54 -24.51
CA TYR A 165 -12.93 5.29 -24.02
C TYR A 165 -13.57 5.39 -22.63
N ASP A 166 -13.84 6.61 -22.14
CA ASP A 166 -14.51 6.91 -20.86
C ASP A 166 -13.84 6.27 -19.63
N MET A 167 -12.50 6.13 -19.65
CA MET A 167 -11.77 5.68 -18.48
C MET A 167 -11.82 6.74 -17.38
N ARG A 168 -12.20 6.34 -16.18
CA ARG A 168 -12.33 7.24 -15.03
C ARG A 168 -11.06 7.38 -14.24
N VAL A 169 -10.36 6.27 -13.96
CA VAL A 169 -9.14 6.29 -13.14
C VAL A 169 -8.09 5.37 -13.74
N ILE A 170 -6.87 5.89 -13.91
CA ILE A 170 -5.70 5.12 -14.35
C ILE A 170 -4.67 5.05 -13.22
N ALA A 171 -4.31 3.84 -12.80
CA ALA A 171 -3.15 3.63 -11.93
C ALA A 171 -1.85 3.75 -12.75
N MET A 172 -0.98 4.68 -12.35
CA MET A 172 0.27 4.99 -13.06
C MET A 172 1.42 5.09 -12.08
N GLU A 173 2.47 4.28 -12.28
CA GLU A 173 3.65 4.27 -11.43
C GLU A 173 4.47 5.54 -11.59
N VAL A 174 4.93 6.10 -10.47
CA VAL A 174 5.89 7.21 -10.42
C VAL A 174 7.15 6.76 -9.69
N THR A 175 8.31 7.18 -10.17
CA THR A 175 9.63 6.78 -9.64
C THR A 175 10.51 7.97 -9.27
N HIS A 176 10.08 9.17 -9.64
CA HIS A 176 10.72 10.44 -9.35
C HIS A 176 9.66 11.51 -9.05
N GLU A 177 10.00 12.51 -8.27
CA GLU A 177 9.08 13.59 -7.88
C GLU A 177 8.59 14.42 -9.08
N SER A 178 9.42 14.63 -10.11
CA SER A 178 9.06 15.36 -11.32
C SER A 178 7.91 14.72 -12.09
N HIS A 179 7.73 13.40 -11.99
CA HIS A 179 6.67 12.69 -12.71
C HIS A 179 5.27 13.17 -12.33
N VAL A 180 5.10 13.66 -11.10
CA VAL A 180 3.82 14.24 -10.66
C VAL A 180 3.50 15.50 -11.49
N GLY A 181 4.48 16.39 -11.66
CA GLY A 181 4.33 17.59 -12.48
C GLY A 181 4.07 17.26 -13.97
N GLU A 182 4.82 16.30 -14.51
CA GLU A 182 4.66 15.84 -15.90
C GLU A 182 3.23 15.28 -16.15
N ILE A 183 2.69 14.50 -15.20
CA ILE A 183 1.33 13.98 -15.27
C ILE A 183 0.31 15.12 -15.20
N VAL A 184 0.50 16.09 -14.30
CA VAL A 184 -0.39 17.26 -14.16
C VAL A 184 -0.43 18.04 -15.47
N GLU A 185 0.72 18.41 -16.00
CA GLU A 185 0.84 19.17 -17.26
C GLU A 185 0.16 18.45 -18.42
N ALA A 186 0.41 17.16 -18.60
CA ALA A 186 -0.17 16.38 -19.68
C ALA A 186 -1.69 16.18 -19.52
N LEU A 187 -2.19 16.01 -18.29
CA LEU A 187 -3.65 15.94 -18.00
C LEU A 187 -4.35 17.27 -18.30
N GLU A 188 -3.77 18.38 -17.90
CA GLU A 188 -4.32 19.70 -18.14
C GLU A 188 -4.34 20.04 -19.62
N ALA A 189 -3.27 19.73 -20.34
CA ALA A 189 -3.19 19.88 -21.78
C ALA A 189 -4.25 19.03 -22.53
N ALA A 190 -4.59 17.86 -22.00
CA ALA A 190 -5.62 16.98 -22.53
C ALA A 190 -7.06 17.35 -22.06
N GLY A 191 -7.23 18.40 -21.24
CA GLY A 191 -8.54 18.80 -20.71
C GLY A 191 -9.03 17.95 -19.53
N ASN A 192 -8.13 17.27 -18.81
CA ASN A 192 -8.43 16.40 -17.65
C ASN A 192 -9.47 15.29 -17.94
N PRO A 193 -9.34 14.51 -19.01
CA PRO A 193 -10.35 13.52 -19.41
C PRO A 193 -10.43 12.32 -18.48
N VAL A 194 -9.43 12.12 -17.61
CA VAL A 194 -9.30 10.96 -16.72
C VAL A 194 -8.67 11.38 -15.39
N GLY A 195 -8.95 10.65 -14.32
CA GLY A 195 -8.20 10.74 -13.05
C GLY A 195 -6.99 9.81 -13.06
N VAL A 196 -5.92 10.21 -12.37
CA VAL A 196 -4.73 9.36 -12.18
C VAL A 196 -4.62 8.97 -10.71
N MET A 197 -4.41 7.70 -10.44
CA MET A 197 -3.98 7.17 -9.15
C MET A 197 -2.48 6.93 -9.21
N LEU A 198 -1.70 7.72 -8.46
CA LEU A 198 -0.24 7.57 -8.44
C LEU A 198 0.12 6.24 -7.77
N GLN A 199 0.95 5.43 -8.43
CA GLN A 199 1.40 4.18 -7.86
C GLN A 199 2.84 4.32 -7.37
N ILE A 200 3.07 4.06 -6.09
CA ILE A 200 4.41 3.85 -5.54
C ILE A 200 4.73 2.36 -5.67
N GLY A 201 5.68 2.05 -6.54
CA GLY A 201 6.12 0.68 -6.78
C GLY A 201 6.97 0.14 -5.62
N THR A 202 7.03 -1.17 -5.52
CA THR A 202 7.72 -1.88 -4.44
C THR A 202 9.21 -1.53 -4.27
N ARG A 203 9.87 -1.05 -5.34
CA ARG A 203 11.28 -0.61 -5.28
C ARG A 203 11.45 0.76 -4.63
N ASN A 204 10.38 1.56 -4.59
CA ASN A 204 10.36 2.91 -4.05
C ASN A 204 9.65 3.02 -2.69
N THR A 205 9.31 1.91 -2.05
CA THR A 205 8.63 1.87 -0.74
C THR A 205 9.44 2.57 0.34
N GLN A 206 10.77 2.50 0.28
CA GLN A 206 11.69 3.14 1.22
C GLN A 206 12.38 4.39 0.65
N ASN A 207 11.90 4.91 -0.48
CA ASN A 207 12.33 6.20 -1.00
C ASN A 207 11.53 7.31 -0.32
N PHE A 208 11.90 7.63 0.92
CA PHE A 208 11.12 8.52 1.79
C PHE A 208 10.97 9.93 1.21
N GLU A 209 11.95 10.43 0.47
CA GLU A 209 11.83 11.74 -0.18
C GLU A 209 10.78 11.73 -1.29
N LEU A 210 10.71 10.65 -2.10
CA LEU A 210 9.62 10.47 -3.06
C LEU A 210 8.26 10.35 -2.35
N LEU A 211 8.18 9.62 -1.24
CA LEU A 211 6.94 9.49 -0.46
C LEU A 211 6.47 10.84 0.06
N LYS A 212 7.36 11.67 0.60
CA LYS A 212 7.04 13.03 1.05
C LYS A 212 6.56 13.89 -0.13
N ALA A 213 7.28 13.89 -1.25
CA ALA A 213 6.91 14.67 -2.44
C ALA A 213 5.52 14.26 -2.97
N VAL A 214 5.23 12.96 -3.07
CA VAL A 214 3.93 12.44 -3.47
C VAL A 214 2.85 12.71 -2.39
N GLY A 215 3.22 12.72 -1.11
CA GLY A 215 2.32 13.03 -0.01
C GLY A 215 1.85 14.49 0.03
N ARG A 216 2.71 15.45 -0.37
CA ARG A 216 2.38 16.89 -0.39
C ARG A 216 1.30 17.25 -1.42
N GLN A 217 1.16 16.47 -2.48
CA GLN A 217 0.07 16.68 -3.42
C GLN A 217 -1.21 15.98 -2.94
N THR A 218 -2.34 16.66 -3.03
CA THR A 218 -3.67 16.12 -2.67
C THR A 218 -4.60 15.98 -3.88
N ARG A 219 -4.11 16.22 -5.10
CA ARG A 219 -4.89 16.08 -6.34
C ARG A 219 -5.19 14.61 -6.63
N PHE A 220 -4.20 13.73 -6.49
CA PHE A 220 -4.26 12.32 -6.86
C PHE A 220 -4.29 11.41 -5.62
N PRO A 221 -5.14 10.34 -5.58
CA PRO A 221 -4.98 9.26 -4.62
C PRO A 221 -3.72 8.45 -4.91
N VAL A 222 -3.28 7.67 -3.94
CA VAL A 222 -2.04 6.88 -4.03
C VAL A 222 -2.31 5.40 -3.82
N LEU A 223 -1.86 4.55 -4.75
CA LEU A 223 -1.68 3.13 -4.55
C LEU A 223 -0.25 2.88 -4.08
N PHE A 224 -0.09 2.55 -2.81
CA PHE A 224 1.20 2.28 -2.19
C PHE A 224 1.43 0.78 -2.10
N LYS A 225 2.37 0.25 -2.89
CA LYS A 225 2.69 -1.19 -2.88
C LYS A 225 3.68 -1.53 -1.77
N ARG A 226 3.46 -2.65 -1.09
CA ARG A 226 4.39 -3.25 -0.14
C ARG A 226 5.79 -3.38 -0.74
N GLY A 227 6.81 -3.10 0.07
CA GLY A 227 8.21 -3.21 -0.34
C GLY A 227 8.72 -4.65 -0.42
N PHE A 228 9.81 -4.84 -1.17
CA PHE A 228 10.51 -6.13 -1.24
C PHE A 228 11.20 -6.45 0.08
N GLY A 229 10.98 -7.66 0.61
CA GLY A 229 11.77 -8.20 1.70
C GLY A 229 11.72 -7.42 3.02
N ILE A 230 10.86 -6.42 3.14
CA ILE A 230 10.62 -5.67 4.37
C ILE A 230 9.36 -6.19 5.07
N THR A 231 9.30 -5.99 6.36
CA THR A 231 8.15 -6.42 7.17
C THR A 231 6.87 -5.67 6.77
N LEU A 232 5.73 -6.21 7.19
CA LEU A 232 4.46 -5.51 6.99
C LEU A 232 4.45 -4.18 7.75
N ASP A 233 4.97 -4.18 8.98
CA ASP A 233 5.05 -3.00 9.84
C ASP A 233 5.89 -1.88 9.22
N GLU A 234 7.09 -2.19 8.70
CA GLU A 234 7.91 -1.22 7.96
C GLU A 234 7.19 -0.66 6.74
N SER A 235 6.44 -1.49 6.01
CA SER A 235 5.67 -1.03 4.85
C SER A 235 4.50 -0.13 5.25
N LEU A 236 3.82 -0.41 6.37
CA LEU A 236 2.73 0.43 6.87
C LEU A 236 3.26 1.77 7.41
N ASN A 237 4.41 1.77 8.09
CA ASN A 237 5.10 2.99 8.51
C ASN A 237 5.55 3.83 7.30
N ALA A 238 6.02 3.19 6.23
CA ALA A 238 6.36 3.89 5.00
C ALA A 238 5.12 4.54 4.33
N ALA A 239 3.97 3.87 4.33
CA ALA A 239 2.72 4.46 3.84
C ALA A 239 2.28 5.68 4.67
N GLU A 240 2.60 5.72 5.97
CA GLU A 240 2.29 6.85 6.85
C GLU A 240 2.99 8.15 6.40
N TYR A 241 4.16 8.09 5.74
CA TYR A 241 4.82 9.28 5.18
C TYR A 241 3.94 10.04 4.19
N LEU A 242 3.14 9.34 3.37
CA LEU A 242 2.19 9.98 2.46
C LEU A 242 1.12 10.77 3.22
N ALA A 243 0.59 10.17 4.28
CA ALA A 243 -0.47 10.77 5.08
C ALA A 243 0.03 11.90 5.97
N SER A 244 1.26 11.81 6.50
CA SER A 244 1.88 12.84 7.32
C SER A 244 2.15 14.14 6.56
N GLU A 245 2.36 14.04 5.22
CA GLU A 245 2.52 15.19 4.33
C GLU A 245 1.15 15.73 3.79
N GLY A 246 0.03 15.08 4.14
CA GLY A 246 -1.32 15.55 3.84
C GLY A 246 -2.19 14.65 2.97
N ASN A 247 -1.62 13.72 2.20
CA ASN A 247 -2.40 12.84 1.35
C ASN A 247 -2.87 11.57 2.08
N ARG A 248 -4.11 11.61 2.57
CA ARG A 248 -4.73 10.50 3.29
C ARG A 248 -5.47 9.51 2.40
N ARG A 249 -5.55 9.76 1.08
CA ARG A 249 -6.22 8.88 0.10
C ARG A 249 -5.27 7.80 -0.39
N VAL A 250 -4.90 6.90 0.52
CA VAL A 250 -3.94 5.83 0.30
C VAL A 250 -4.64 4.48 0.26
N ILE A 251 -4.33 3.68 -0.76
CA ILE A 251 -4.71 2.27 -0.90
C ILE A 251 -3.44 1.45 -0.71
N PHE A 252 -3.46 0.46 0.17
CA PHE A 252 -2.29 -0.39 0.44
C PHE A 252 -2.27 -1.61 -0.47
N GLY A 253 -1.19 -1.82 -1.22
CA GLY A 253 -1.06 -2.87 -2.23
C GLY A 253 -0.18 -4.04 -1.76
N LEU A 254 -0.76 -5.23 -1.65
CA LEU A 254 -0.05 -6.50 -1.47
C LEU A 254 0.31 -7.06 -2.85
N ARG A 255 1.56 -7.51 -3.03
CA ARG A 255 2.09 -7.94 -4.32
C ARG A 255 3.08 -9.11 -4.22
N GLY A 256 3.07 -9.80 -3.08
CA GLY A 256 3.99 -10.85 -2.72
C GLY A 256 5.29 -10.34 -2.12
N MET A 257 5.91 -11.18 -1.32
CA MET A 257 7.18 -10.93 -0.65
C MET A 257 8.32 -11.62 -1.40
N LYS A 258 9.41 -10.90 -1.66
CA LYS A 258 10.61 -11.50 -2.26
C LYS A 258 11.33 -12.33 -1.21
N THR A 259 11.34 -13.63 -1.39
CA THR A 259 12.00 -14.61 -0.53
C THR A 259 12.38 -15.84 -1.36
N ASN A 260 13.36 -16.61 -0.90
CA ASN A 260 13.73 -17.89 -1.49
C ASN A 260 12.67 -19.00 -1.31
N MET A 261 11.64 -18.76 -0.48
CA MET A 261 10.51 -19.68 -0.30
C MET A 261 9.33 -19.39 -1.23
N GLY A 262 9.47 -18.48 -2.18
CA GLY A 262 8.42 -18.10 -3.12
C GLY A 262 8.26 -19.06 -4.29
N ASP A 263 9.30 -19.83 -4.62
CA ASP A 263 9.29 -20.76 -5.76
C ASP A 263 8.12 -21.77 -5.69
N PRO A 264 7.51 -22.09 -6.83
CA PRO A 264 7.81 -21.66 -8.20
C PRO A 264 7.24 -20.27 -8.60
N HIS A 265 6.53 -19.58 -7.71
CA HIS A 265 6.03 -18.25 -7.98
C HIS A 265 7.18 -17.22 -7.88
N ARG A 266 7.02 -16.09 -8.55
CA ARG A 266 7.98 -14.97 -8.53
C ARG A 266 8.24 -14.45 -7.12
N ASN A 267 7.21 -14.48 -6.27
CA ASN A 267 7.23 -14.05 -4.88
C ASN A 267 6.31 -14.94 -4.05
N LEU A 268 6.54 -15.00 -2.75
CA LEU A 268 5.59 -15.63 -1.83
C LEU A 268 4.30 -14.78 -1.78
N VAL A 269 3.17 -15.37 -2.17
CA VAL A 269 1.87 -14.69 -2.17
C VAL A 269 1.49 -14.30 -0.74
N ASP A 270 1.23 -13.02 -0.48
CA ASP A 270 1.04 -12.45 0.86
C ASP A 270 -0.41 -12.01 1.16
N PHE A 271 -1.39 -12.53 0.42
CA PHE A 271 -2.78 -12.08 0.51
C PHE A 271 -3.49 -12.46 1.82
N ALA A 272 -2.92 -13.39 2.60
CA ALA A 272 -3.35 -13.63 3.97
C ALA A 272 -3.18 -12.39 4.89
N HIS A 273 -2.37 -11.41 4.49
CA HIS A 273 -2.21 -10.14 5.21
C HIS A 273 -3.36 -9.14 4.97
N ILE A 274 -4.30 -9.37 4.05
CA ILE A 274 -5.44 -8.46 3.81
C ILE A 274 -6.21 -8.14 5.11
N PRO A 275 -6.72 -9.15 5.84
CA PRO A 275 -7.43 -8.87 7.10
C PRO A 275 -6.53 -8.26 8.17
N VAL A 276 -5.22 -8.51 8.14
CA VAL A 276 -4.25 -7.92 9.07
C VAL A 276 -4.11 -6.43 8.79
N VAL A 277 -3.88 -6.03 7.53
CA VAL A 277 -3.81 -4.62 7.12
C VAL A 277 -5.10 -3.89 7.50
N LYS A 278 -6.27 -4.47 7.22
CA LYS A 278 -7.56 -3.88 7.58
C LYS A 278 -7.81 -3.78 9.09
N ARG A 279 -7.25 -4.68 9.88
CA ARG A 279 -7.31 -4.61 11.35
C ARG A 279 -6.41 -3.50 11.91
N LEU A 280 -5.22 -3.33 11.34
CA LEU A 280 -4.24 -2.35 11.79
C LEU A 280 -4.53 -0.94 11.25
N THR A 281 -5.07 -0.84 10.03
CA THR A 281 -5.25 0.44 9.34
C THR A 281 -6.66 0.64 8.80
N ARG A 282 -6.97 1.86 8.40
CA ARG A 282 -8.23 2.22 7.73
C ARG A 282 -8.15 2.09 6.21
N MET A 283 -6.97 1.81 5.66
CA MET A 283 -6.75 1.79 4.22
C MET A 283 -7.56 0.68 3.53
N PRO A 284 -8.13 0.95 2.34
CA PRO A 284 -8.52 -0.10 1.41
C PRO A 284 -7.28 -0.90 0.99
N VAL A 285 -7.47 -2.18 0.65
CA VAL A 285 -6.37 -3.09 0.29
C VAL A 285 -6.48 -3.51 -1.17
N CYS A 286 -5.42 -3.26 -1.92
CA CYS A 286 -5.21 -3.76 -3.28
C CYS A 286 -4.41 -5.06 -3.25
N ILE A 287 -4.70 -5.96 -4.18
CA ILE A 287 -3.85 -7.11 -4.51
C ILE A 287 -3.29 -6.99 -5.92
N ASP A 288 -2.07 -7.47 -6.11
CA ASP A 288 -1.41 -7.56 -7.41
C ASP A 288 -0.97 -9.02 -7.65
N PRO A 289 -1.88 -9.88 -8.13
CA PRO A 289 -1.59 -11.29 -8.37
C PRO A 289 -0.55 -11.49 -9.48
N SER A 290 -0.54 -10.63 -10.50
CA SER A 290 0.41 -10.72 -11.62
C SER A 290 1.86 -10.65 -11.13
N HIS A 291 2.18 -9.71 -10.23
CA HIS A 291 3.52 -9.56 -9.69
C HIS A 291 3.81 -10.49 -8.50
N SER A 292 2.79 -11.06 -7.86
CA SER A 292 2.97 -12.10 -6.85
C SER A 292 3.37 -13.42 -7.51
N VAL A 293 2.60 -13.89 -8.47
CA VAL A 293 2.78 -15.18 -9.15
C VAL A 293 3.86 -15.12 -10.23
N GLY A 294 3.79 -14.14 -11.13
CA GLY A 294 4.82 -13.88 -12.16
C GLY A 294 4.77 -14.80 -13.38
N SER A 295 3.76 -15.66 -13.50
CA SER A 295 3.57 -16.60 -14.61
C SER A 295 2.10 -16.83 -14.92
N ARG A 296 1.85 -17.56 -16.01
CA ARG A 296 0.51 -18.00 -16.44
C ARG A 296 0.40 -19.53 -16.41
N ALA A 297 1.10 -20.19 -15.49
CA ALA A 297 0.98 -21.63 -15.32
C ALA A 297 -0.48 -22.02 -15.03
N LEU A 298 -0.92 -23.12 -15.63
CA LEU A 298 -2.26 -23.67 -15.42
C LEU A 298 -2.20 -24.75 -14.35
N ALA A 299 -3.12 -24.68 -13.39
CA ALA A 299 -3.37 -25.77 -12.46
C ALA A 299 -4.15 -26.91 -13.14
N PRO A 300 -4.24 -28.12 -12.53
CA PRO A 300 -4.96 -29.25 -13.12
C PRO A 300 -6.45 -29.01 -13.39
N ASP A 301 -7.07 -28.05 -12.71
CA ASP A 301 -8.46 -27.62 -12.95
C ASP A 301 -8.61 -26.67 -14.15
N GLY A 302 -7.51 -26.32 -14.81
CA GLY A 302 -7.49 -25.42 -15.96
C GLY A 302 -7.47 -23.94 -15.61
N ILE A 303 -7.43 -23.58 -14.33
CA ILE A 303 -7.38 -22.18 -13.86
C ILE A 303 -5.91 -21.75 -13.76
N PRO A 304 -5.52 -20.57 -14.29
CA PRO A 304 -4.18 -20.05 -14.10
C PRO A 304 -3.86 -19.74 -12.62
N ASP A 305 -2.64 -20.04 -12.16
CA ASP A 305 -2.19 -19.77 -10.78
C ASP A 305 -2.44 -18.32 -10.34
N LEU A 306 -2.25 -17.36 -11.27
CA LEU A 306 -2.51 -15.95 -10.94
C LEU A 306 -4.00 -15.64 -10.73
N VAL A 307 -4.92 -16.38 -11.37
CA VAL A 307 -6.38 -16.25 -11.16
C VAL A 307 -6.75 -16.87 -9.81
N HIS A 308 -6.20 -18.04 -9.47
CA HIS A 308 -6.31 -18.59 -8.12
C HIS A 308 -5.84 -17.62 -7.04
N ALA A 309 -4.66 -16.99 -7.25
CA ALA A 309 -4.16 -16.00 -6.31
C ALA A 309 -5.07 -14.76 -6.21
N ALA A 310 -5.64 -14.30 -7.35
CA ALA A 310 -6.60 -13.20 -7.35
C ALA A 310 -7.86 -13.56 -6.55
N ALA A 311 -8.44 -14.73 -6.79
CA ALA A 311 -9.60 -15.22 -6.04
C ALA A 311 -9.34 -15.34 -4.54
N GLN A 312 -8.17 -15.88 -4.12
CA GLN A 312 -7.76 -15.93 -2.71
C GLN A 312 -7.77 -14.55 -2.05
N GLY A 313 -7.19 -13.55 -2.73
CA GLY A 313 -7.16 -12.18 -2.20
C GLY A 313 -8.56 -11.55 -2.11
N VAL A 314 -9.40 -11.76 -3.11
CA VAL A 314 -10.77 -11.23 -3.11
C VAL A 314 -11.63 -11.90 -2.03
N VAL A 315 -11.53 -13.22 -1.85
CA VAL A 315 -12.21 -13.96 -0.78
C VAL A 315 -11.69 -13.56 0.62
N ALA A 316 -10.44 -13.09 0.73
CA ALA A 316 -9.91 -12.51 1.96
C ALA A 316 -10.35 -11.06 2.20
N GLY A 317 -11.04 -10.43 1.22
CA GLY A 317 -11.64 -9.10 1.36
C GLY A 317 -10.85 -7.97 0.73
N ALA A 318 -10.10 -8.21 -0.36
CA ALA A 318 -9.48 -7.14 -1.14
C ALA A 318 -10.52 -6.13 -1.67
N ASN A 319 -10.08 -4.90 -1.88
CA ASN A 319 -10.88 -3.77 -2.37
C ASN A 319 -10.49 -3.32 -3.77
N MET A 320 -9.33 -3.77 -4.23
CA MET A 320 -8.81 -3.49 -5.55
C MET A 320 -8.00 -4.69 -6.04
N VAL A 321 -8.13 -5.03 -7.31
CA VAL A 321 -7.29 -5.99 -8.02
C VAL A 321 -6.54 -5.25 -9.10
N LEU A 322 -5.21 -5.28 -9.06
CA LEU A 322 -4.34 -4.72 -10.09
C LEU A 322 -3.75 -5.88 -10.89
N ALA A 323 -4.14 -6.03 -12.15
CA ALA A 323 -3.75 -7.16 -12.99
C ALA A 323 -3.13 -6.71 -14.32
N ASP A 324 -2.10 -7.44 -14.75
CA ASP A 324 -1.44 -7.23 -16.03
C ASP A 324 -2.25 -7.90 -17.16
N PHE A 325 -2.71 -7.06 -18.10
CA PHE A 325 -3.34 -7.49 -19.35
C PHE A 325 -2.60 -6.88 -20.52
N HIS A 326 -2.51 -7.63 -21.62
CA HIS A 326 -1.84 -7.16 -22.80
C HIS A 326 -2.46 -7.79 -24.07
N PRO A 327 -2.70 -7.03 -25.17
CA PRO A 327 -3.27 -7.57 -26.39
C PRO A 327 -2.39 -8.65 -27.03
N ALA A 328 -1.09 -8.57 -26.84
CA ALA A 328 -0.11 -9.53 -27.35
C ALA A 328 1.01 -9.78 -26.31
N PRO A 329 0.79 -10.59 -25.25
CA PRO A 329 1.73 -10.76 -24.15
C PRO A 329 3.16 -11.11 -24.58
N LYS A 330 3.34 -11.88 -25.63
CA LYS A 330 4.66 -12.26 -26.19
C LYS A 330 5.44 -11.06 -26.78
N LYS A 331 4.74 -9.97 -27.11
CA LYS A 331 5.34 -8.72 -27.65
C LYS A 331 5.50 -7.65 -26.58
N ALA A 332 4.99 -7.87 -25.37
CA ALA A 332 5.08 -6.90 -24.29
C ALA A 332 6.54 -6.59 -23.95
N LEU A 333 6.89 -5.31 -23.84
CA LEU A 333 8.23 -4.85 -23.48
C LEU A 333 8.59 -5.16 -22.02
N VAL A 334 7.57 -5.37 -21.18
CA VAL A 334 7.73 -5.63 -19.75
C VAL A 334 6.70 -6.66 -19.29
N ASP A 335 7.13 -7.61 -18.47
CA ASP A 335 6.29 -8.55 -17.70
C ASP A 335 5.28 -9.37 -18.56
N GLY A 336 5.59 -9.63 -19.84
CA GLY A 336 4.71 -10.38 -20.74
C GLY A 336 4.41 -11.82 -20.31
N ALA A 337 5.32 -12.45 -19.55
CA ALA A 337 5.15 -13.83 -19.08
C ALA A 337 3.94 -13.99 -18.13
N GLN A 338 3.59 -12.94 -17.41
CA GLN A 338 2.50 -12.92 -16.43
C GLN A 338 1.21 -12.24 -16.94
N ALA A 339 1.29 -11.50 -18.06
CA ALA A 339 0.17 -10.75 -18.58
C ALA A 339 -0.90 -11.68 -19.16
N LEU A 340 -2.16 -11.50 -18.75
CA LEU A 340 -3.32 -12.12 -19.39
C LEU A 340 -3.58 -11.46 -20.75
N ARG A 341 -4.25 -12.20 -21.66
CA ARG A 341 -4.71 -11.64 -22.92
C ARG A 341 -6.00 -10.85 -22.72
N LEU A 342 -6.26 -9.89 -23.58
CA LEU A 342 -7.51 -9.11 -23.49
C LEU A 342 -8.78 -9.99 -23.67
N GLU A 343 -8.68 -11.07 -24.44
CA GLU A 343 -9.77 -12.03 -24.61
C GLU A 343 -10.12 -12.80 -23.34
N GLU A 344 -9.18 -12.86 -22.38
CA GLU A 344 -9.39 -13.50 -21.07
C GLU A 344 -10.04 -12.55 -20.06
N LEU A 345 -10.21 -11.26 -20.39
CA LEU A 345 -10.77 -10.25 -19.46
C LEU A 345 -12.20 -10.62 -18.98
N PRO A 346 -13.15 -11.02 -19.84
CA PRO A 346 -14.49 -11.40 -19.37
C PRO A 346 -14.45 -12.55 -18.36
N TYR A 347 -13.68 -13.59 -18.64
CA TYR A 347 -13.49 -14.74 -17.75
C TYR A 347 -12.90 -14.28 -16.39
N PHE A 348 -11.85 -13.46 -16.42
CA PHE A 348 -11.22 -12.95 -15.20
C PHE A 348 -12.21 -12.15 -14.35
N LEU A 349 -13.01 -11.28 -14.97
CA LEU A 349 -14.00 -10.46 -14.28
C LEU A 349 -15.11 -11.31 -13.64
N GLU A 350 -15.55 -12.35 -14.32
CA GLU A 350 -16.56 -13.28 -13.80
C GLU A 350 -16.02 -14.07 -12.60
N ASP A 351 -14.79 -14.59 -12.67
CA ASP A 351 -14.12 -15.28 -11.56
C ASP A 351 -13.95 -14.37 -10.33
N ILE A 352 -13.54 -13.12 -10.55
CA ILE A 352 -13.45 -12.11 -9.49
C ILE A 352 -14.83 -11.82 -8.86
N ALA A 353 -15.90 -11.79 -9.66
CA ALA A 353 -17.25 -11.59 -9.15
C ALA A 353 -17.72 -12.77 -8.28
N ILE A 354 -17.41 -14.00 -8.66
CA ILE A 354 -17.68 -15.21 -7.85
C ILE A 354 -16.93 -15.11 -6.51
N ALA A 355 -15.64 -14.80 -6.54
CA ALA A 355 -14.83 -14.66 -5.34
C ALA A 355 -15.35 -13.52 -4.41
N ARG A 356 -15.79 -12.40 -5.00
CA ARG A 356 -16.39 -11.28 -4.25
C ARG A 356 -17.70 -11.69 -3.59
N HIS A 357 -18.57 -12.37 -4.27
CA HIS A 357 -19.81 -12.90 -3.72
C HIS A 357 -19.54 -13.87 -2.55
N ALA A 358 -18.55 -14.74 -2.70
CA ALA A 358 -18.13 -15.64 -1.62
C ALA A 358 -17.66 -14.85 -0.37
N TYR A 359 -16.87 -13.78 -0.55
CA TYR A 359 -16.47 -12.89 0.55
C TYR A 359 -17.68 -12.27 1.26
N GLU A 360 -18.63 -11.74 0.51
CA GLU A 360 -19.83 -11.08 1.05
C GLU A 360 -20.68 -12.04 1.88
N ARG A 361 -20.89 -13.25 1.38
CA ARG A 361 -21.58 -14.31 2.12
C ARG A 361 -20.85 -14.71 3.40
N ARG A 362 -19.52 -14.80 3.38
CA ARG A 362 -18.69 -15.07 4.57
C ARG A 362 -18.79 -13.94 5.59
N ALA A 363 -18.77 -12.70 5.15
CA ALA A 363 -18.92 -11.54 6.03
C ALA A 363 -20.31 -11.47 6.67
N GLU A 364 -21.36 -11.83 5.94
CA GLU A 364 -22.72 -11.96 6.47
C GLU A 364 -22.82 -13.08 7.51
N LEU A 365 -22.23 -14.25 7.20
CA LEU A 365 -22.17 -15.37 8.15
C LEU A 365 -21.49 -14.96 9.46
N ALA A 366 -20.33 -14.28 9.37
CA ALA A 366 -19.60 -13.80 10.53
C ALA A 366 -20.44 -12.84 11.38
N ARG A 367 -21.21 -11.94 10.78
CA ARG A 367 -22.13 -11.04 11.51
C ARG A 367 -23.20 -11.80 12.27
N ARG A 368 -23.76 -12.86 11.68
CA ARG A 368 -24.77 -13.70 12.36
C ARG A 368 -24.23 -14.42 13.60
N TYR A 369 -22.95 -14.75 13.61
CA TYR A 369 -22.27 -15.44 14.72
C TYR A 369 -21.38 -14.52 15.57
N ALA A 370 -21.52 -13.19 15.44
CA ALA A 370 -20.67 -12.23 16.14
C ALA A 370 -20.66 -12.38 17.68
N GLY A 371 -21.77 -12.84 18.28
CA GLY A 371 -21.85 -13.12 19.71
C GLY A 371 -21.16 -14.42 20.16
N THR A 372 -20.83 -15.31 19.20
CA THR A 372 -20.18 -16.60 19.46
C THR A 372 -18.69 -16.56 19.14
N ILE A 373 -18.32 -15.75 18.14
CA ILE A 373 -16.91 -15.55 17.73
C ILE A 373 -16.33 -14.47 18.64
N SER A 374 -15.65 -14.87 19.71
CA SER A 374 -14.89 -13.94 20.56
C SER A 374 -13.53 -13.63 19.94
N ALA A 375 -13.05 -12.40 20.15
CA ALA A 375 -11.73 -11.93 19.73
C ALA A 375 -10.64 -12.40 20.69
#